data_708eee4f3367cae37ca8400f77e9294c
#
_entry.id   708eee4f3367cae37ca8400f77e9294c
#
_cell.length_a   1.000
_cell.length_b   1.000
_cell.length_c   1.000
_cell.angle_alpha   90.00
_cell.angle_beta   90.00
_cell.angle_gamma   90.00
#
_symmetry.space_group_name_H-M   'P 1'
#
loop_
_entity.id
_entity.type
_entity.pdbx_description
1 polymer ?
#
loop_
_entity_poly.entity_id
_entity_poly.type
_entity_poly.pdbx_seq_one_letter_code
_entity_poly.pdbx_strand_id
1 'polypeptide(L)'
;MIEFRQVSASYDGELAILRDVSFTVGDGDFVAFVGTNGAGKSTTMRLINGLLKPTSGEVLIDGVPTSQLRTSELASKVGFLFQNPDRQICCKTVREELLFGFAAQGRAGAEAEAKVDAMIERFGFDGDAEPFLLNRGTRQLLALASIIVLEPPIVVLDESTTGLDFRECAKVMDVIAELNARGTTVIMVCHDMEVVADYAKRVIAMTAGQVVADGETFAVLRDRDVLARTHLLPPQVVDVSLRLVEDGAVAAASPVALADTLDEMTDALAVAAGACERTGVR
;
A
#
# COMPACT_ATOMS: atom_id res chain seq x y z
N MET A 1 7.90 1.37 14.27
CA MET A 1 7.55 -0.08 14.24
C MET A 1 6.07 -0.27 14.63
N ILE A 2 5.34 -1.14 13.93
CA ILE A 2 3.92 -1.48 14.21
C ILE A 2 3.85 -2.95 14.57
N GLU A 3 3.13 -3.30 15.66
CA GLU A 3 2.94 -4.69 16.07
C GLU A 3 1.46 -4.98 16.31
N PHE A 4 0.97 -6.09 15.78
CA PHE A 4 -0.30 -6.70 16.12
C PHE A 4 -0.04 -7.96 16.94
N ARG A 5 -0.60 -8.04 18.13
CA ARG A 5 -0.45 -9.15 19.07
C ARG A 5 -1.81 -9.78 19.35
N GLN A 6 -2.12 -10.90 18.71
CA GLN A 6 -3.35 -11.67 18.86
C GLN A 6 -4.62 -10.79 18.79
N VAL A 7 -4.66 -9.91 17.78
CA VAL A 7 -5.70 -8.88 17.63
C VAL A 7 -6.97 -9.48 17.06
N SER A 8 -8.08 -9.28 17.79
CA SER A 8 -9.42 -9.46 17.25
C SER A 8 -10.16 -8.12 17.25
N ALA A 9 -11.05 -7.91 16.27
CA ALA A 9 -11.80 -6.67 16.16
C ALA A 9 -13.21 -6.91 15.60
N SER A 10 -14.16 -6.11 16.07
CA SER A 10 -15.56 -6.04 15.62
C SER A 10 -16.01 -4.58 15.62
N TYR A 11 -17.02 -4.22 14.79
CA TYR A 11 -17.63 -2.89 14.81
C TYR A 11 -18.80 -2.80 15.80
N ASP A 12 -19.54 -3.90 16.00
CA ASP A 12 -20.75 -3.97 16.83
C ASP A 12 -20.57 -4.84 18.09
N GLY A 13 -19.41 -5.48 18.24
CA GLY A 13 -19.13 -6.42 19.32
C GLY A 13 -19.67 -7.83 19.10
N GLU A 14 -20.48 -8.06 18.08
CA GLU A 14 -21.13 -9.37 17.83
C GLU A 14 -20.34 -10.19 16.78
N LEU A 15 -20.04 -9.60 15.61
CA LEU A 15 -19.34 -10.28 14.52
C LEU A 15 -17.88 -9.91 14.46
N ALA A 16 -16.99 -10.86 14.78
CA ALA A 16 -15.56 -10.67 14.66
C ALA A 16 -15.13 -10.57 13.19
N ILE A 17 -14.61 -9.40 12.80
CA ILE A 17 -14.06 -9.12 11.47
C ILE A 17 -12.59 -9.52 11.40
N LEU A 18 -11.82 -9.30 12.47
CA LEU A 18 -10.48 -9.83 12.63
C LEU A 18 -10.46 -10.86 13.75
N ARG A 19 -9.67 -11.92 13.56
CA ARG A 19 -9.61 -13.06 14.47
C ARG A 19 -8.16 -13.46 14.70
N ASP A 20 -7.63 -13.17 15.88
CA ASP A 20 -6.28 -13.57 16.34
C ASP A 20 -5.17 -13.20 15.33
N VAL A 21 -5.20 -11.96 14.85
CA VAL A 21 -4.24 -11.45 13.88
C VAL A 21 -2.97 -11.02 14.57
N SER A 22 -1.83 -11.55 14.11
CA SER A 22 -0.50 -11.20 14.63
C SER A 22 0.47 -11.00 13.47
N PHE A 23 1.14 -9.86 13.44
CA PHE A 23 2.24 -9.53 12.52
C PHE A 23 3.01 -8.32 13.06
N THR A 24 4.17 -8.05 12.48
CA THR A 24 4.98 -6.88 12.79
C THR A 24 5.38 -6.18 11.49
N VAL A 25 5.33 -4.85 11.45
CA VAL A 25 5.87 -4.03 10.36
C VAL A 25 7.03 -3.21 10.92
N GLY A 26 8.21 -3.41 10.33
CA GLY A 26 9.44 -2.69 10.70
C GLY A 26 9.44 -1.24 10.23
N ASP A 27 10.37 -0.45 10.77
CA ASP A 27 10.57 0.91 10.28
C ASP A 27 11.21 0.87 8.88
N GLY A 28 10.65 1.66 7.95
CA GLY A 28 11.08 1.70 6.56
C GLY A 28 10.58 0.53 5.70
N ASP A 29 9.78 -0.39 6.24
CA ASP A 29 9.15 -1.44 5.44
C ASP A 29 8.16 -0.84 4.41
N PHE A 30 8.03 -1.49 3.24
CA PHE A 30 6.93 -1.30 2.31
C PHE A 30 6.13 -2.59 2.24
N VAL A 31 4.95 -2.60 2.86
CA VAL A 31 4.11 -3.79 3.02
C VAL A 31 2.78 -3.60 2.32
N ALA A 32 2.40 -4.55 1.45
CA ALA A 32 1.09 -4.60 0.84
C ALA A 32 0.18 -5.61 1.56
N PHE A 33 -1.04 -5.17 1.90
CA PHE A 33 -2.11 -6.03 2.36
C PHE A 33 -3.01 -6.40 1.20
N VAL A 34 -3.12 -7.69 0.92
CA VAL A 34 -3.88 -8.26 -0.20
C VAL A 34 -4.93 -9.26 0.29
N GLY A 35 -5.90 -9.59 -0.56
CA GLY A 35 -6.98 -10.54 -0.23
C GLY A 35 -8.35 -10.05 -0.68
N THR A 36 -9.36 -10.90 -0.55
CA THR A 36 -10.74 -10.63 -0.98
C THR A 36 -11.37 -9.42 -0.26
N ASN A 37 -12.44 -8.90 -0.86
CA ASN A 37 -13.31 -7.94 -0.18
C ASN A 37 -13.88 -8.56 1.10
N GLY A 38 -13.88 -7.81 2.20
CA GLY A 38 -14.30 -8.31 3.51
C GLY A 38 -13.25 -9.15 4.25
N ALA A 39 -12.03 -9.33 3.72
CA ALA A 39 -10.95 -10.04 4.41
C ALA A 39 -10.43 -9.37 5.70
N GLY A 40 -10.83 -8.12 5.98
CA GLY A 40 -10.42 -7.38 7.16
C GLY A 40 -9.33 -6.34 6.92
N LYS A 41 -8.86 -6.14 5.69
CA LYS A 41 -7.76 -5.22 5.35
C LYS A 41 -7.99 -3.79 5.85
N SER A 42 -9.08 -3.13 5.43
CA SER A 42 -9.39 -1.76 5.88
C SER A 42 -9.68 -1.68 7.39
N THR A 43 -10.15 -2.77 8.00
CA THR A 43 -10.31 -2.86 9.47
C THR A 43 -8.95 -2.84 10.15
N THR A 44 -7.96 -3.58 9.61
CA THR A 44 -6.57 -3.54 10.07
C THR A 44 -5.99 -2.12 9.97
N MET A 45 -6.23 -1.42 8.86
CA MET A 45 -5.79 -0.03 8.68
C MET A 45 -6.42 0.91 9.70
N ARG A 46 -7.71 0.73 10.02
CA ARG A 46 -8.40 1.54 11.04
C ARG A 46 -7.93 1.29 12.47
N LEU A 47 -7.40 0.12 12.75
CA LEU A 47 -6.75 -0.18 14.04
C LEU A 47 -5.39 0.52 14.16
N ILE A 48 -4.63 0.63 13.06
CA ILE A 48 -3.34 1.33 13.05
C ILE A 48 -3.52 2.82 13.34
N ASN A 49 -4.51 3.47 12.73
CA ASN A 49 -4.75 4.91 12.92
C ASN A 49 -5.64 5.24 14.14
N GLY A 50 -6.05 4.23 14.92
CA GLY A 50 -6.86 4.39 16.14
C GLY A 50 -8.32 4.79 15.91
N LEU A 51 -8.83 4.73 14.68
CA LEU A 51 -10.26 4.91 14.37
C LEU A 51 -11.11 3.71 14.81
N LEU A 52 -10.49 2.57 15.02
CA LEU A 52 -11.08 1.40 15.63
C LEU A 52 -10.17 0.92 16.77
N LYS A 53 -10.76 0.39 17.83
CA LYS A 53 -10.02 -0.26 18.93
C LYS A 53 -10.18 -1.78 18.83
N PRO A 54 -9.13 -2.57 19.18
CA PRO A 54 -9.25 -4.01 19.21
C PRO A 54 -10.24 -4.45 20.30
N THR A 55 -10.98 -5.53 20.05
CA THR A 55 -11.84 -6.19 21.05
C THR A 55 -11.05 -7.12 21.94
N SER A 56 -9.95 -7.68 21.45
CA SER A 56 -8.93 -8.41 22.21
C SER A 56 -7.56 -8.28 21.56
N GLY A 57 -6.50 -8.57 22.31
CA GLY A 57 -5.12 -8.36 21.88
C GLY A 57 -4.73 -6.88 21.90
N GLU A 58 -3.59 -6.56 21.31
CA GLU A 58 -3.03 -5.21 21.32
C GLU A 58 -2.46 -4.83 19.95
N VAL A 59 -2.67 -3.57 19.57
CA VAL A 59 -1.97 -2.92 18.44
C VAL A 59 -1.02 -1.89 19.03
N LEU A 60 0.27 -2.01 18.74
CA LEU A 60 1.29 -1.12 19.25
C LEU A 60 1.93 -0.32 18.11
N ILE A 61 2.22 0.96 18.37
CA ILE A 61 3.07 1.81 17.52
C ILE A 61 4.24 2.27 18.40
N ASP A 62 5.46 1.93 17.99
CA ASP A 62 6.69 2.19 18.75
C ASP A 62 6.63 1.64 20.18
N GLY A 63 6.03 0.46 20.35
CA GLY A 63 5.87 -0.20 21.65
C GLY A 63 4.75 0.38 22.53
N VAL A 64 4.01 1.39 22.08
CA VAL A 64 2.88 2.00 22.82
C VAL A 64 1.56 1.50 22.27
N PRO A 65 0.66 0.92 23.08
CA PRO A 65 -0.65 0.48 22.64
C PRO A 65 -1.49 1.64 22.08
N THR A 66 -2.07 1.46 20.90
CA THR A 66 -2.93 2.49 20.25
C THR A 66 -4.16 2.82 21.08
N SER A 67 -4.60 1.91 21.95
CA SER A 67 -5.70 2.14 22.88
C SER A 67 -5.41 3.20 23.95
N GLN A 68 -4.12 3.44 24.24
CA GLN A 68 -3.65 4.43 25.22
C GLN A 68 -3.37 5.80 24.58
N LEU A 69 -3.33 5.87 23.25
CA LEU A 69 -3.06 7.10 22.51
C LEU A 69 -4.38 7.75 22.06
N ARG A 70 -4.41 9.08 22.08
CA ARG A 70 -5.49 9.83 21.44
C ARG A 70 -5.35 9.75 19.91
N THR A 71 -6.45 9.81 19.18
CA THR A 71 -6.43 9.80 17.72
C THR A 71 -5.57 10.95 17.13
N SER A 72 -5.54 12.11 17.81
CA SER A 72 -4.67 13.23 17.41
C SER A 72 -3.17 12.94 17.56
N GLU A 73 -2.78 12.14 18.57
CA GLU A 73 -1.39 11.71 18.74
C GLU A 73 -0.99 10.67 17.70
N LEU A 74 -1.91 9.77 17.37
CA LEU A 74 -1.72 8.81 16.26
C LEU A 74 -1.65 9.52 14.91
N ALA A 75 -2.48 10.53 14.66
CA ALA A 75 -2.46 11.32 13.43
C ALA A 75 -1.16 12.11 13.20
N SER A 76 -0.35 12.36 14.24
CA SER A 76 0.99 12.93 14.09
C SER A 76 2.04 11.88 13.66
N LYS A 77 1.78 10.59 13.87
CA LYS A 77 2.67 9.48 13.53
C LYS A 77 2.25 8.74 12.26
N VAL A 78 0.94 8.67 11.99
CA VAL A 78 0.36 7.89 10.90
C VAL A 78 -0.40 8.82 9.97
N GLY A 79 0.17 9.07 8.80
CA GLY A 79 -0.52 9.67 7.67
C GLY A 79 -1.44 8.64 7.03
N PHE A 80 -2.72 8.98 6.85
CA PHE A 80 -3.72 8.04 6.32
C PHE A 80 -4.37 8.60 5.06
N LEU A 81 -4.18 7.91 3.93
CA LEU A 81 -4.82 8.24 2.65
C LEU A 81 -6.03 7.35 2.44
N PHE A 82 -7.21 7.98 2.41
CA PHE A 82 -8.47 7.26 2.18
C PHE A 82 -8.67 6.93 0.68
N GLN A 83 -9.43 5.87 0.43
CA GLN A 83 -9.83 5.44 -0.91
C GLN A 83 -10.51 6.55 -1.72
N ASN A 84 -11.32 7.38 -1.06
CA ASN A 84 -12.02 8.49 -1.70
C ASN A 84 -11.46 9.82 -1.17
N PRO A 85 -10.76 10.63 -2.01
CA PRO A 85 -10.19 11.92 -1.62
C PRO A 85 -11.26 12.91 -1.13
N ASP A 86 -12.50 12.82 -1.63
CA ASP A 86 -13.60 13.72 -1.24
C ASP A 86 -14.02 13.56 0.23
N ARG A 87 -13.59 12.46 0.88
CA ARG A 87 -13.79 12.26 2.33
C ARG A 87 -12.68 12.85 3.19
N GLN A 88 -11.57 13.21 2.56
CA GLN A 88 -10.38 13.73 3.23
C GLN A 88 -10.27 15.24 3.06
N ILE A 89 -10.49 15.73 1.85
CA ILE A 89 -10.42 17.15 1.50
C ILE A 89 -11.59 17.90 2.15
N CYS A 90 -11.27 18.96 2.91
CA CYS A 90 -12.28 19.72 3.66
C CYS A 90 -12.13 21.25 3.56
N CYS A 91 -11.04 21.76 2.98
CA CYS A 91 -10.77 23.19 2.89
C CYS A 91 -11.24 23.78 1.55
N LYS A 92 -11.27 25.12 1.47
CA LYS A 92 -11.79 25.84 0.30
C LYS A 92 -10.74 26.00 -0.80
N THR A 93 -9.46 26.05 -0.44
CA THR A 93 -8.36 26.18 -1.38
C THR A 93 -7.34 25.07 -1.17
N VAL A 94 -6.54 24.78 -2.22
CA VAL A 94 -5.43 23.82 -2.16
C VAL A 94 -4.45 24.20 -1.06
N ARG A 95 -4.10 25.48 -0.93
CA ARG A 95 -3.18 25.97 0.10
C ARG A 95 -3.72 25.74 1.50
N GLU A 96 -4.99 26.07 1.73
CA GLU A 96 -5.63 25.83 3.03
C GLU A 96 -5.64 24.34 3.39
N GLU A 97 -5.89 23.46 2.42
CA GLU A 97 -5.89 22.01 2.62
C GLU A 97 -4.50 21.50 3.04
N LEU A 98 -3.43 21.97 2.39
CA LEU A 98 -2.06 21.61 2.74
C LEU A 98 -1.64 22.17 4.12
N LEU A 99 -2.13 23.34 4.51
CA LEU A 99 -1.86 23.95 5.83
C LEU A 99 -2.69 23.33 6.96
N PHE A 100 -3.81 22.69 6.65
CA PHE A 100 -4.77 22.19 7.64
C PHE A 100 -4.12 21.29 8.69
N GLY A 101 -3.29 20.33 8.25
CA GLY A 101 -2.62 19.39 9.14
C GLY A 101 -1.65 20.09 10.12
N PHE A 102 -0.91 21.09 9.66
CA PHE A 102 -0.02 21.90 10.52
C PHE A 102 -0.82 22.67 11.57
N ALA A 103 -1.94 23.30 11.18
CA ALA A 103 -2.82 24.01 12.11
C ALA A 103 -3.40 23.06 13.15
N ALA A 104 -3.87 21.87 12.74
CA ALA A 104 -4.42 20.86 13.65
C ALA A 104 -3.37 20.31 14.66
N GLN A 105 -2.09 20.31 14.28
CA GLN A 105 -0.97 19.89 15.16
C GLN A 105 -0.38 21.06 15.96
N GLY A 106 -0.91 22.30 15.83
CA GLY A 106 -0.35 23.49 16.48
C GLY A 106 1.02 23.91 15.94
N ARG A 107 1.36 23.51 14.70
CA ARG A 107 2.65 23.76 14.02
C ARG A 107 2.53 24.82 12.90
N ALA A 108 1.45 25.64 12.92
CA ALA A 108 1.29 26.72 11.97
C ALA A 108 2.41 27.76 12.10
N GLY A 109 2.87 28.33 10.98
CA GLY A 109 3.91 29.35 10.96
C GLY A 109 4.75 29.34 9.68
N ALA A 110 5.80 30.14 9.64
CA ALA A 110 6.62 30.33 8.44
C ALA A 110 7.25 29.02 7.89
N GLU A 111 7.61 28.07 8.76
CA GLU A 111 8.11 26.75 8.33
C GLU A 111 7.03 25.94 7.59
N ALA A 112 5.80 25.96 8.10
CA ALA A 112 4.68 25.28 7.46
C ALA A 112 4.36 25.89 6.09
N GLU A 113 4.33 27.23 6.01
CA GLU A 113 4.14 27.95 4.73
C GLU A 113 5.21 27.57 3.71
N ALA A 114 6.49 27.56 4.10
CA ALA A 114 7.58 27.18 3.21
C ALA A 114 7.46 25.74 2.70
N LYS A 115 7.05 24.79 3.56
CA LYS A 115 6.81 23.39 3.16
C LYS A 115 5.63 23.29 2.21
N VAL A 116 4.57 24.04 2.44
CA VAL A 116 3.39 24.08 1.57
C VAL A 116 3.73 24.70 0.22
N ASP A 117 4.51 25.80 0.16
CA ASP A 117 4.96 26.38 -1.10
C ASP A 117 5.78 25.40 -1.93
N ALA A 118 6.71 24.68 -1.30
CA ALA A 118 7.48 23.61 -1.95
C ALA A 118 6.61 22.46 -2.47
N MET A 119 5.54 22.12 -1.74
CA MET A 119 4.61 21.08 -2.14
C MET A 119 3.73 21.53 -3.33
N ILE A 120 3.25 22.77 -3.33
CA ILE A 120 2.52 23.39 -4.44
C ILE A 120 3.38 23.39 -5.71
N GLU A 121 4.64 23.82 -5.60
CA GLU A 121 5.59 23.82 -6.72
C GLU A 121 5.86 22.39 -7.23
N ARG A 122 6.14 21.46 -6.33
CA ARG A 122 6.45 20.06 -6.66
C ARG A 122 5.36 19.38 -7.48
N PHE A 123 4.10 19.57 -7.11
CA PHE A 123 2.95 18.94 -7.77
C PHE A 123 2.33 19.80 -8.88
N GLY A 124 2.78 21.04 -9.03
CA GLY A 124 2.24 21.99 -10.00
C GLY A 124 0.80 22.40 -9.69
N PHE A 125 0.46 22.49 -8.41
CA PHE A 125 -0.87 22.93 -7.98
C PHE A 125 -1.02 24.45 -8.16
N ASP A 126 -2.26 24.89 -8.40
CA ASP A 126 -2.68 26.28 -8.14
C ASP A 126 -3.13 26.35 -6.68
N GLY A 127 -2.40 27.11 -5.85
CA GLY A 127 -2.67 27.20 -4.41
C GLY A 127 -4.04 27.83 -4.08
N ASP A 128 -4.56 28.67 -4.97
CA ASP A 128 -5.86 29.35 -4.80
C ASP A 128 -7.03 28.55 -5.42
N ALA A 129 -6.74 27.47 -6.15
CA ALA A 129 -7.75 26.62 -6.77
C ALA A 129 -8.67 25.98 -5.70
N GLU A 130 -9.96 25.87 -6.05
CA GLU A 130 -10.94 25.14 -5.27
C GLU A 130 -10.76 23.62 -5.48
N PRO A 131 -10.46 22.82 -4.42
CA PRO A 131 -10.14 21.40 -4.56
C PRO A 131 -11.21 20.58 -5.27
N PHE A 132 -12.49 20.85 -5.04
CA PHE A 132 -13.59 20.09 -5.63
C PHE A 132 -13.83 20.38 -7.12
N LEU A 133 -13.22 21.43 -7.68
CA LEU A 133 -13.20 21.69 -9.13
C LEU A 133 -12.05 20.95 -9.85
N LEU A 134 -11.09 20.39 -9.12
CA LEU A 134 -10.01 19.61 -9.69
C LEU A 134 -10.52 18.25 -10.20
N ASN A 135 -9.87 17.68 -11.20
CA ASN A 135 -10.13 16.30 -11.61
C ASN A 135 -9.78 15.30 -10.49
N ARG A 136 -10.27 14.07 -10.60
CA ARG A 136 -10.10 13.05 -9.55
C ARG A 136 -8.64 12.73 -9.23
N GLY A 137 -7.79 12.57 -10.26
CA GLY A 137 -6.38 12.26 -10.07
C GLY A 137 -5.65 13.39 -9.34
N THR A 138 -5.91 14.64 -9.73
CA THR A 138 -5.34 15.81 -9.03
C THR A 138 -5.83 15.92 -7.58
N ARG A 139 -7.11 15.60 -7.31
CA ARG A 139 -7.62 15.53 -5.92
C ARG A 139 -6.95 14.44 -5.11
N GLN A 140 -6.68 13.28 -5.72
CA GLN A 140 -5.96 12.19 -5.04
C GLN A 140 -4.53 12.60 -4.72
N LEU A 141 -3.83 13.28 -5.65
CA LEU A 141 -2.50 13.84 -5.39
C LEU A 141 -2.54 14.93 -4.31
N LEU A 142 -3.57 15.78 -4.28
CA LEU A 142 -3.74 16.78 -3.21
C LEU A 142 -3.95 16.11 -1.85
N ALA A 143 -4.82 15.09 -1.78
CA ALA A 143 -5.05 14.33 -0.55
C ALA A 143 -3.77 13.62 -0.07
N LEU A 144 -2.94 13.10 -0.99
CA LEU A 144 -1.63 12.57 -0.65
C LEU A 144 -0.70 13.68 -0.16
N ALA A 145 -0.62 14.79 -0.88
CA ALA A 145 0.25 15.93 -0.54
C ALA A 145 -0.07 16.50 0.84
N SER A 146 -1.38 16.59 1.23
CA SER A 146 -1.80 17.08 2.55
C SER A 146 -1.34 16.20 3.72
N ILE A 147 -1.04 14.92 3.44
CA ILE A 147 -0.47 13.99 4.42
C ILE A 147 1.05 14.12 4.46
N ILE A 148 1.69 14.01 3.29
CA ILE A 148 3.15 13.87 3.23
C ILE A 148 3.89 15.18 3.54
N VAL A 149 3.22 16.33 3.40
CA VAL A 149 3.76 17.64 3.81
C VAL A 149 4.08 17.70 5.31
N LEU A 150 3.40 16.87 6.10
CA LEU A 150 3.61 16.74 7.55
C LEU A 150 4.79 15.84 7.91
N GLU A 151 5.35 15.10 6.93
CA GLU A 151 6.47 14.16 7.07
C GLU A 151 6.20 13.07 8.14
N PRO A 152 5.07 12.35 8.06
CA PRO A 152 4.77 11.30 9.03
C PRO A 152 5.74 10.12 8.88
N PRO A 153 6.17 9.46 9.98
CA PRO A 153 7.05 8.29 9.89
C PRO A 153 6.36 7.06 9.31
N ILE A 154 5.03 7.03 9.31
CA ILE A 154 4.22 5.93 8.78
C ILE A 154 3.17 6.51 7.84
N VAL A 155 3.02 5.91 6.64
CA VAL A 155 1.96 6.24 5.68
C VAL A 155 1.13 4.99 5.40
N VAL A 156 -0.18 5.12 5.55
CA VAL A 156 -1.17 4.07 5.26
C VAL A 156 -2.00 4.49 4.05
N LEU A 157 -2.06 3.63 3.04
CA LEU A 157 -2.79 3.81 1.79
C LEU A 157 -3.93 2.80 1.73
N ASP A 158 -5.16 3.22 1.94
CA ASP A 158 -6.34 2.33 1.87
C ASP A 158 -7.00 2.43 0.49
N GLU A 159 -6.60 1.53 -0.43
CA GLU A 159 -7.09 1.46 -1.82
C GLU A 159 -6.98 2.78 -2.61
N SER A 160 -5.94 3.55 -2.34
CA SER A 160 -5.78 4.92 -2.83
C SER A 160 -5.50 5.06 -4.34
N THR A 161 -5.18 3.96 -5.02
CA THR A 161 -4.98 3.92 -6.48
C THR A 161 -6.25 3.56 -7.25
N THR A 162 -7.33 3.16 -6.56
CA THR A 162 -8.57 2.73 -7.19
C THR A 162 -9.25 3.86 -7.98
N GLY A 163 -9.46 3.61 -9.28
CA GLY A 163 -10.15 4.55 -10.19
C GLY A 163 -9.25 5.69 -10.68
N LEU A 164 -7.95 5.60 -10.50
CA LEU A 164 -6.95 6.38 -11.20
C LEU A 164 -6.61 5.70 -12.54
N ASP A 165 -6.23 6.49 -13.54
CA ASP A 165 -5.61 5.93 -14.73
C ASP A 165 -4.16 5.49 -14.42
N PHE A 166 -3.55 4.77 -15.38
CA PHE A 166 -2.18 4.25 -15.20
C PHE A 166 -1.16 5.35 -14.88
N ARG A 167 -1.25 6.52 -15.55
CA ARG A 167 -0.30 7.63 -15.34
C ARG A 167 -0.51 8.31 -13.98
N GLU A 168 -1.75 8.45 -13.57
CA GLU A 168 -2.11 9.00 -12.27
C GLU A 168 -1.66 8.06 -11.14
N CYS A 169 -1.89 6.75 -11.31
CA CYS A 169 -1.42 5.72 -10.38
C CYS A 169 0.10 5.75 -10.26
N ALA A 170 0.84 5.74 -11.36
CA ALA A 170 2.29 5.81 -11.35
C ALA A 170 2.80 7.05 -10.59
N LYS A 171 2.25 8.25 -10.85
CA LYS A 171 2.63 9.48 -10.13
C LYS A 171 2.44 9.37 -8.61
N VAL A 172 1.32 8.79 -8.16
CA VAL A 172 1.05 8.58 -6.73
C VAL A 172 2.07 7.62 -6.15
N MET A 173 2.30 6.49 -6.84
CA MET A 173 3.19 5.44 -6.34
C MET A 173 4.66 5.84 -6.36
N ASP A 174 5.11 6.63 -7.35
CA ASP A 174 6.47 7.18 -7.41
C ASP A 174 6.75 8.08 -6.20
N VAL A 175 5.79 8.93 -5.83
CA VAL A 175 5.92 9.78 -4.62
C VAL A 175 6.03 8.92 -3.36
N ILE A 176 5.22 7.86 -3.26
CA ILE A 176 5.25 6.93 -2.12
C ILE A 176 6.58 6.15 -2.07
N ALA A 177 7.08 5.70 -3.22
CA ALA A 177 8.38 5.02 -3.31
C ALA A 177 9.54 5.93 -2.86
N GLU A 178 9.53 7.21 -3.27
CA GLU A 178 10.50 8.19 -2.79
C GLU A 178 10.46 8.37 -1.26
N LEU A 179 9.26 8.42 -0.67
CA LEU A 179 9.10 8.53 0.79
C LEU A 179 9.66 7.29 1.49
N ASN A 180 9.34 6.10 0.99
CA ASN A 180 9.88 4.85 1.54
C ASN A 180 11.41 4.80 1.43
N ALA A 181 11.97 5.23 0.30
CA ALA A 181 13.43 5.30 0.11
C ALA A 181 14.11 6.25 1.11
N ARG A 182 13.38 7.22 1.67
CA ARG A 182 13.85 8.13 2.74
C ARG A 182 13.61 7.59 4.16
N GLY A 183 13.06 6.37 4.28
CA GLY A 183 12.85 5.69 5.56
C GLY A 183 11.42 5.74 6.10
N THR A 184 10.47 6.34 5.39
CA THR A 184 9.05 6.29 5.77
C THR A 184 8.52 4.86 5.64
N THR A 185 7.88 4.34 6.66
CA THR A 185 7.18 3.06 6.63
C THR A 185 5.89 3.19 5.82
N VAL A 186 5.69 2.33 4.83
CA VAL A 186 4.51 2.34 3.96
C VAL A 186 3.69 1.07 4.13
N ILE A 187 2.40 1.23 4.37
CA ILE A 187 1.43 0.16 4.39
C ILE A 187 0.38 0.46 3.33
N MET A 188 0.18 -0.45 2.39
CA MET A 188 -0.75 -0.28 1.28
C MET A 188 -1.79 -1.39 1.24
N VAL A 189 -3.06 -1.06 1.15
CA VAL A 189 -4.11 -1.98 0.71
C VAL A 189 -4.29 -1.80 -0.79
N CYS A 190 -4.07 -2.84 -1.55
CA CYS A 190 -4.18 -2.80 -3.00
C CYS A 190 -4.85 -4.08 -3.55
N HIS A 191 -5.63 -3.92 -4.63
CA HIS A 191 -6.25 -5.02 -5.37
C HIS A 191 -5.57 -5.27 -6.71
N ASP A 192 -4.69 -4.37 -7.15
CA ASP A 192 -3.91 -4.50 -8.36
C ASP A 192 -2.57 -5.16 -8.03
N MET A 193 -2.41 -6.41 -8.44
CA MET A 193 -1.19 -7.18 -8.14
C MET A 193 0.02 -6.74 -8.96
N GLU A 194 -0.16 -6.03 -10.07
CA GLU A 194 0.94 -5.38 -10.79
C GLU A 194 1.54 -4.27 -9.92
N VAL A 195 0.70 -3.39 -9.37
CA VAL A 195 1.14 -2.33 -8.45
C VAL A 195 1.80 -2.94 -7.19
N VAL A 196 1.26 -4.04 -6.66
CA VAL A 196 1.88 -4.72 -5.52
C VAL A 196 3.25 -5.26 -5.87
N ALA A 197 3.40 -5.91 -7.05
CA ALA A 197 4.65 -6.46 -7.51
C ALA A 197 5.73 -5.39 -7.76
N ASP A 198 5.33 -4.25 -8.34
CA ASP A 198 6.25 -3.17 -8.68
C ASP A 198 6.80 -2.43 -7.45
N TYR A 199 5.99 -2.28 -6.37
CA TYR A 199 6.34 -1.36 -5.29
C TYR A 199 6.52 -2.03 -3.92
N ALA A 200 5.76 -3.08 -3.58
CA ALA A 200 5.86 -3.71 -2.27
C ALA A 200 7.00 -4.71 -2.19
N LYS A 201 7.71 -4.72 -1.08
CA LYS A 201 8.78 -5.70 -0.80
C LYS A 201 8.26 -6.89 -0.01
N ARG A 202 7.13 -6.73 0.67
CA ARG A 202 6.50 -7.74 1.51
C ARG A 202 4.99 -7.70 1.34
N VAL A 203 4.38 -8.87 1.31
CA VAL A 203 2.93 -9.04 1.20
C VAL A 203 2.40 -9.77 2.42
N ILE A 204 1.34 -9.20 3.00
CA ILE A 204 0.51 -9.87 4.01
C ILE A 204 -0.83 -10.20 3.35
N ALA A 205 -1.07 -11.48 3.12
CA ALA A 205 -2.29 -11.97 2.49
C ALA A 205 -3.34 -12.33 3.56
N MET A 206 -4.55 -11.82 3.39
CA MET A 206 -5.64 -11.99 4.34
C MET A 206 -6.87 -12.64 3.72
N THR A 207 -7.55 -13.49 4.48
CA THR A 207 -8.87 -14.04 4.16
C THR A 207 -9.69 -14.25 5.43
N ALA A 208 -10.99 -13.98 5.39
CA ALA A 208 -11.93 -14.20 6.50
C ALA A 208 -11.45 -13.67 7.86
N GLY A 209 -10.76 -12.53 7.87
CA GLY A 209 -10.26 -11.87 9.10
C GLY A 209 -8.98 -12.46 9.68
N GLN A 210 -8.26 -13.28 8.93
CA GLN A 210 -7.01 -13.91 9.35
C GLN A 210 -5.89 -13.66 8.34
N VAL A 211 -4.64 -13.63 8.82
CA VAL A 211 -3.45 -13.65 7.96
C VAL A 211 -3.21 -15.09 7.53
N VAL A 212 -3.07 -15.31 6.24
CA VAL A 212 -2.85 -16.64 5.64
C VAL A 212 -1.47 -16.80 5.05
N ALA A 213 -0.81 -15.71 4.75
CA ALA A 213 0.60 -15.65 4.35
C ALA A 213 1.18 -14.29 4.73
N ASP A 214 2.47 -14.27 5.03
CA ASP A 214 3.27 -13.10 5.35
C ASP A 214 4.70 -13.37 4.91
N GLY A 215 5.17 -12.66 3.89
CA GLY A 215 6.49 -12.94 3.31
C GLY A 215 6.90 -11.96 2.21
N GLU A 216 8.02 -12.27 1.59
CA GLU A 216 8.52 -11.56 0.42
C GLU A 216 7.46 -11.59 -0.72
N THR A 217 7.36 -10.50 -1.49
CA THR A 217 6.27 -10.27 -2.44
C THR A 217 6.09 -11.43 -3.42
N PHE A 218 7.14 -11.82 -4.14
CA PHE A 218 7.01 -12.85 -5.15
C PHE A 218 6.92 -14.26 -4.54
N ALA A 219 7.48 -14.50 -3.35
CA ALA A 219 7.26 -15.73 -2.64
C ALA A 219 5.78 -15.98 -2.32
N VAL A 220 5.06 -14.92 -1.90
CA VAL A 220 3.61 -14.98 -1.61
C VAL A 220 2.79 -15.03 -2.90
N LEU A 221 3.12 -14.20 -3.92
CA LEU A 221 2.34 -14.10 -5.17
C LEU A 221 2.56 -15.28 -6.13
N ARG A 222 3.52 -16.17 -5.86
CA ARG A 222 3.74 -17.43 -6.58
C ARG A 222 3.14 -18.64 -5.88
N ASP A 223 2.76 -18.51 -4.61
CA ASP A 223 2.18 -19.59 -3.82
C ASP A 223 0.74 -19.87 -4.26
N ARG A 224 0.52 -20.99 -4.97
CA ARG A 224 -0.78 -21.42 -5.49
C ARG A 224 -1.82 -21.61 -4.40
N ASP A 225 -1.42 -22.10 -3.23
CA ASP A 225 -2.35 -22.33 -2.12
C ASP A 225 -2.79 -20.99 -1.52
N VAL A 226 -1.89 -20.03 -1.41
CA VAL A 226 -2.22 -18.66 -0.98
C VAL A 226 -3.15 -17.99 -1.99
N LEU A 227 -2.82 -18.04 -3.28
CA LEU A 227 -3.64 -17.46 -4.36
C LEU A 227 -5.06 -18.06 -4.36
N ALA A 228 -5.18 -19.39 -4.25
CA ALA A 228 -6.45 -20.07 -4.19
C ALA A 228 -7.29 -19.68 -2.96
N ARG A 229 -6.69 -19.63 -1.76
CA ARG A 229 -7.34 -19.26 -0.50
C ARG A 229 -7.78 -17.80 -0.45
N THR A 230 -7.05 -16.92 -1.11
CA THR A 230 -7.31 -15.48 -1.15
C THR A 230 -8.06 -15.03 -2.40
N HIS A 231 -8.34 -15.94 -3.34
CA HIS A 231 -8.94 -15.66 -4.64
C HIS A 231 -8.23 -14.54 -5.41
N LEU A 232 -6.91 -14.49 -5.29
CA LEU A 232 -6.08 -13.52 -6.00
C LEU A 232 -5.58 -14.12 -7.32
N LEU A 233 -5.46 -13.24 -8.31
CA LEU A 233 -4.70 -13.55 -9.53
C LEU A 233 -3.29 -12.96 -9.35
N PRO A 234 -2.24 -13.72 -9.65
CA PRO A 234 -0.88 -13.18 -9.57
C PRO A 234 -0.64 -12.13 -10.67
N PRO A 235 0.46 -11.37 -10.62
CA PRO A 235 0.89 -10.52 -11.73
C PRO A 235 0.99 -11.31 -13.04
N GLN A 236 0.75 -10.65 -14.18
CA GLN A 236 0.66 -11.34 -15.48
C GLN A 236 1.92 -12.17 -15.80
N VAL A 237 3.10 -11.63 -15.55
CA VAL A 237 4.37 -12.34 -15.78
C VAL A 237 4.46 -13.60 -14.92
N VAL A 238 4.09 -13.49 -13.66
CA VAL A 238 4.05 -14.62 -12.71
C VAL A 238 3.01 -15.65 -13.14
N ASP A 239 1.81 -15.22 -13.58
CA ASP A 239 0.78 -16.16 -14.06
C ASP A 239 1.25 -16.94 -15.30
N VAL A 240 1.87 -16.26 -16.26
CA VAL A 240 2.45 -16.88 -17.46
C VAL A 240 3.53 -17.89 -17.05
N SER A 241 4.48 -17.51 -16.19
CA SER A 241 5.56 -18.40 -15.75
C SER A 241 5.04 -19.66 -15.05
N LEU A 242 4.04 -19.50 -14.18
CA LEU A 242 3.41 -20.61 -13.46
C LEU A 242 2.66 -21.56 -14.40
N ARG A 243 1.92 -21.04 -15.39
CA ARG A 243 1.21 -21.85 -16.40
C ARG A 243 2.18 -22.62 -17.30
N LEU A 244 3.28 -22.01 -17.74
CA LEU A 244 4.29 -22.70 -18.55
C LEU A 244 4.92 -23.87 -17.81
N VAL A 245 5.07 -23.78 -16.50
CA VAL A 245 5.52 -24.93 -15.65
C VAL A 245 4.44 -26.00 -15.56
N GLU A 246 3.17 -25.62 -15.32
CA GLU A 246 2.04 -26.55 -15.20
C GLU A 246 1.79 -27.34 -16.50
N ASP A 247 1.91 -26.66 -17.65
CA ASP A 247 1.78 -27.27 -18.97
C ASP A 247 2.99 -28.13 -19.37
N GLY A 248 4.04 -28.16 -18.55
CA GLY A 248 5.29 -28.87 -18.82
C GLY A 248 6.11 -28.25 -19.96
N ALA A 249 5.81 -27.01 -20.36
CA ALA A 249 6.52 -26.31 -21.43
C ALA A 249 7.93 -25.86 -20.98
N VAL A 250 8.10 -25.58 -19.71
CA VAL A 250 9.41 -25.23 -19.12
C VAL A 250 9.63 -25.97 -17.79
N ALA A 251 10.90 -26.23 -17.46
CA ALA A 251 11.23 -26.78 -16.15
C ALA A 251 11.02 -25.75 -15.04
N ALA A 252 10.56 -26.18 -13.86
CA ALA A 252 10.28 -25.29 -12.71
C ALA A 252 11.49 -24.46 -12.25
N ALA A 253 12.72 -24.92 -12.52
CA ALA A 253 13.94 -24.20 -12.19
C ALA A 253 14.50 -23.38 -13.36
N SER A 254 13.78 -23.25 -14.48
CA SER A 254 14.23 -22.46 -15.62
C SER A 254 14.13 -20.97 -15.33
N PRO A 255 14.97 -20.11 -15.96
CA PRO A 255 14.85 -18.66 -15.82
C PRO A 255 13.45 -18.13 -16.21
N VAL A 256 12.79 -18.73 -17.22
CA VAL A 256 11.42 -18.37 -17.61
C VAL A 256 10.42 -18.68 -16.50
N ALA A 257 10.58 -19.81 -15.81
CA ALA A 257 9.72 -20.20 -14.69
C ALA A 257 9.89 -19.32 -13.45
N LEU A 258 11.05 -18.68 -13.30
CA LEU A 258 11.41 -17.87 -12.15
C LEU A 258 11.30 -16.35 -12.43
N ALA A 259 10.94 -15.96 -13.65
CA ALA A 259 10.81 -14.54 -14.01
C ALA A 259 9.66 -13.86 -13.24
N ASP A 260 9.95 -12.77 -12.55
CA ASP A 260 9.04 -11.98 -11.77
C ASP A 260 8.61 -10.70 -12.52
N THR A 261 9.48 -10.23 -13.42
CA THR A 261 9.27 -8.99 -14.20
C THR A 261 9.25 -9.29 -15.70
N LEU A 262 8.69 -8.34 -16.48
CA LEU A 262 8.62 -8.43 -17.93
C LEU A 262 10.03 -8.48 -18.55
N ASP A 263 10.98 -7.72 -18.01
CA ASP A 263 12.36 -7.69 -18.49
C ASP A 263 13.05 -9.03 -18.25
N GLU A 264 12.92 -9.61 -17.05
CA GLU A 264 13.44 -10.94 -16.75
C GLU A 264 12.85 -12.04 -17.64
N MET A 265 11.53 -11.98 -17.88
CA MET A 265 10.84 -12.90 -18.77
C MET A 265 11.37 -12.78 -20.21
N THR A 266 11.53 -11.55 -20.69
CA THR A 266 12.01 -11.26 -22.04
C THR A 266 13.43 -11.77 -22.24
N ASP A 267 14.32 -11.50 -21.27
CA ASP A 267 15.71 -11.97 -21.30
C ASP A 267 15.80 -13.50 -21.23
N ALA A 268 14.99 -14.12 -20.37
CA ALA A 268 14.94 -15.57 -20.24
C ALA A 268 14.45 -16.25 -21.54
N LEU A 269 13.44 -15.71 -22.19
CA LEU A 269 12.92 -16.19 -23.48
C LEU A 269 13.95 -16.02 -24.60
N ALA A 270 14.64 -14.87 -24.66
CA ALA A 270 15.70 -14.63 -25.65
C ALA A 270 16.85 -15.66 -25.54
N VAL A 271 17.28 -15.97 -24.29
CA VAL A 271 18.28 -17.01 -24.03
C VAL A 271 17.77 -18.38 -24.46
N ALA A 272 16.53 -18.74 -24.12
CA ALA A 272 15.93 -20.02 -24.50
C ALA A 272 15.83 -20.19 -26.02
N ALA A 273 15.40 -19.13 -26.77
CA ALA A 273 15.32 -19.13 -28.21
C ALA A 273 16.70 -19.27 -28.87
N GLY A 274 17.71 -18.52 -28.41
CA GLY A 274 19.08 -18.62 -28.93
C GLY A 274 19.76 -19.94 -28.60
N ALA A 275 19.36 -20.65 -27.55
CA ALA A 275 19.78 -22.01 -27.25
C ALA A 275 19.13 -23.01 -28.22
N CYS A 276 17.85 -22.81 -28.58
CA CYS A 276 17.13 -23.66 -29.53
C CYS A 276 17.74 -23.61 -30.94
N GLU A 277 18.11 -22.41 -31.42
CA GLU A 277 18.80 -22.27 -32.72
C GLU A 277 20.17 -22.98 -32.77
N ARG A 278 20.91 -23.03 -31.65
CA ARG A 278 22.22 -23.74 -31.55
C ARG A 278 22.10 -25.25 -31.48
N THR A 279 20.99 -25.79 -31.01
CA THR A 279 20.76 -27.23 -30.86
C THR A 279 20.11 -27.88 -32.10
N GLY A 280 19.72 -27.08 -33.12
CA GLY A 280 19.28 -27.62 -34.43
C GLY A 280 17.97 -28.42 -34.39
N VAL A 281 17.21 -28.30 -33.33
CA VAL A 281 15.88 -28.92 -33.24
C VAL A 281 14.87 -27.99 -33.97
N ARG A 282 14.50 -28.42 -35.19
CA ARG A 282 13.41 -27.84 -36.01
C ARG A 282 12.07 -28.42 -35.57
#